data_07a00253f36c7b89d0036298010a9f2b
#
_entry.id   07a00253f36c7b89d0036298010a9f2b
#
_cell.length_a   1.000
_cell.length_b   1.000
_cell.length_c   1.000
_cell.angle_alpha   90.00
_cell.angle_beta   90.00
_cell.angle_gamma   90.00
#
_symmetry.space_group_name_H-M   'P 1'
#
loop_
_entity.id
_entity.type
_entity.pdbx_description
1 polymer ?
#
loop_
_entity_poly.entity_id
_entity_poly.type
_entity_poly.pdbx_seq_one_letter_code
_entity_poly.pdbx_strand_id
1 'polypeptide(L)'
;MSRIFFALGILLLTMGAMQLPARAAVFYPKTHTLANGLQVVVIEDHRAPVVAHMVWYKVGAADEPPGKSGIAHFLEHLMFKGTPKVPSGQFSKIIARNGGRDNAFTSQDYTGYFQNVARDKLDLVMGMEADRMTNLVLTAADVDTERKVILEERRSRIDNNPGAQLREAMSASQYLAHPYGIPVIGWKHEIENLSQADAMAFYRRYYAPNNAILVVAGDVEAPAVVALAEKHFGPLPRTLTPPNVRPQEPPQLAARKITFKDGRVRQASWQRSYLAPSRTAGESHYAIPLTLFADMLGGGTTSRLYRDLVVESKLATSASAHYSATGLDLGTFMLYATPSPGVSLETLEAAAVKTVASVLKDGLLATDLERSRTGMLAAAVYARDNLFTSPRVFGDALTSGLSVEQVESWPDEVRAVTLAQAMAAGRAVLKIRNSVTGLLLPAEKEGEE
;
A
#
# COMPACT_ATOMS: atom_id res chain seq x y z
N MET A 1 75.00 -47.56 4.29
CA MET A 1 74.45 -46.65 5.30
C MET A 1 73.78 -45.50 4.55
N SER A 2 72.45 -45.64 4.36
CA SER A 2 71.65 -44.71 3.59
C SER A 2 70.68 -43.97 4.53
N ARG A 3 70.75 -42.64 4.57
CA ARG A 3 69.85 -41.78 5.36
C ARG A 3 68.73 -41.26 4.45
N ILE A 4 67.52 -41.67 4.74
CA ILE A 4 66.32 -41.23 4.09
C ILE A 4 65.78 -40.01 4.85
N PHE A 5 65.67 -38.85 4.19
CA PHE A 5 65.01 -37.65 4.69
C PHE A 5 63.53 -37.70 4.32
N PHE A 6 62.63 -37.73 5.31
CA PHE A 6 61.23 -37.53 5.15
C PHE A 6 60.93 -36.02 5.18
N ALA A 7 60.49 -35.44 4.08
CA ALA A 7 59.99 -34.06 4.02
C ALA A 7 58.47 -34.10 4.26
N LEU A 8 58.03 -33.55 5.38
CA LEU A 8 56.60 -33.38 5.73
C LEU A 8 56.09 -32.08 5.09
N GLY A 9 55.34 -32.17 4.03
CA GLY A 9 54.66 -31.02 3.39
C GLY A 9 53.39 -30.65 4.13
N ILE A 10 53.40 -29.51 4.84
CA ILE A 10 52.20 -28.91 5.46
C ILE A 10 51.43 -28.20 4.37
N LEU A 11 50.28 -28.77 3.98
CA LEU A 11 49.32 -28.17 3.07
C LEU A 11 48.43 -27.20 3.88
N LEU A 12 48.71 -25.90 3.82
CA LEU A 12 47.84 -24.86 4.38
C LEU A 12 46.62 -24.69 3.45
N LEU A 13 45.49 -25.26 3.87
CA LEU A 13 44.16 -24.94 3.30
C LEU A 13 43.81 -23.51 3.77
N THR A 14 43.99 -22.52 2.91
CA THR A 14 43.36 -21.21 3.07
C THR A 14 41.88 -21.34 2.76
N MET A 15 41.05 -21.48 3.79
CA MET A 15 39.61 -21.24 3.70
C MET A 15 39.41 -19.76 3.34
N GLY A 16 39.23 -19.47 2.06
CA GLY A 16 38.72 -18.19 1.61
C GLY A 16 37.31 -18.00 2.16
N ALA A 17 37.20 -17.19 3.21
CA ALA A 17 35.88 -16.70 3.64
C ALA A 17 35.29 -15.94 2.46
N MET A 18 34.31 -16.53 1.79
CA MET A 18 33.43 -15.81 0.86
C MET A 18 32.77 -14.70 1.67
N GLN A 19 33.30 -13.49 1.59
CA GLN A 19 32.61 -12.30 2.05
C GLN A 19 31.39 -12.15 1.17
N LEU A 20 30.20 -12.55 1.68
CA LEU A 20 28.93 -12.18 1.09
C LEU A 20 28.94 -10.65 1.00
N PRO A 21 28.60 -10.08 -0.18
CA PRO A 21 28.52 -8.63 -0.31
C PRO A 21 27.60 -8.09 0.79
N ALA A 22 28.08 -7.10 1.54
CA ALA A 22 27.25 -6.41 2.51
C ALA A 22 26.02 -5.88 1.79
N ARG A 23 24.82 -6.43 2.09
CA ARG A 23 23.55 -5.95 1.55
C ARG A 23 23.44 -4.47 1.91
N ALA A 24 23.06 -3.65 0.95
CA ALA A 24 22.78 -2.24 1.17
C ALA A 24 21.43 -2.11 1.88
N ALA A 25 21.40 -2.48 3.17
CA ALA A 25 20.22 -2.32 4.01
C ALA A 25 19.84 -0.83 4.11
N VAL A 26 18.55 -0.52 4.07
CA VAL A 26 18.05 0.86 4.07
C VAL A 26 17.78 1.37 5.48
N PHE A 27 17.11 0.58 6.32
CA PHE A 27 16.57 1.04 7.61
C PHE A 27 17.19 0.32 8.82
N TYR A 28 17.85 -0.82 8.63
CA TYR A 28 18.47 -1.65 9.69
C TYR A 28 17.52 -2.00 10.85
N PRO A 29 16.28 -2.53 10.56
CA PRO A 29 15.31 -2.83 11.59
C PRO A 29 15.78 -3.98 12.49
N LYS A 30 15.43 -3.91 13.77
CA LYS A 30 15.56 -5.01 14.72
C LYS A 30 14.17 -5.63 14.91
N THR A 31 14.08 -6.94 14.86
CA THR A 31 12.80 -7.66 14.93
C THR A 31 12.74 -8.58 16.13
N HIS A 32 11.56 -8.70 16.71
CA HIS A 32 11.25 -9.62 17.79
C HIS A 32 9.80 -10.14 17.63
N THR A 33 9.51 -11.34 18.10
CA THR A 33 8.14 -11.86 18.13
C THR A 33 7.80 -12.27 19.56
N LEU A 34 6.75 -11.68 20.12
CA LEU A 34 6.29 -12.01 21.46
C LEU A 34 5.69 -13.42 21.51
N ALA A 35 5.60 -14.00 22.69
CA ALA A 35 5.05 -15.36 22.90
C ALA A 35 3.61 -15.49 22.38
N ASN A 36 2.83 -14.42 22.42
CA ASN A 36 1.47 -14.38 21.88
C ASN A 36 1.38 -14.15 20.36
N GLY A 37 2.53 -14.01 19.68
CA GLY A 37 2.62 -13.91 18.22
C GLY A 37 2.63 -12.48 17.67
N LEU A 38 2.62 -11.43 18.51
CA LEU A 38 2.80 -10.06 18.05
C LEU A 38 4.21 -9.91 17.48
N GLN A 39 4.31 -9.48 16.24
CA GLN A 39 5.58 -9.14 15.60
C GLN A 39 5.95 -7.70 15.95
N VAL A 40 7.16 -7.48 16.46
CA VAL A 40 7.71 -6.18 16.81
C VAL A 40 8.86 -5.83 15.87
N VAL A 41 8.79 -4.66 15.26
CA VAL A 41 9.84 -4.11 14.37
C VAL A 41 10.29 -2.78 14.94
N VAL A 42 11.59 -2.61 15.18
CA VAL A 42 12.16 -1.40 15.77
C VAL A 42 13.20 -0.81 14.83
N ILE A 43 13.05 0.47 14.52
CA ILE A 43 14.00 1.26 13.73
C ILE A 43 14.55 2.38 14.62
N GLU A 44 15.79 2.22 15.07
CA GLU A 44 16.45 3.19 15.94
C GLU A 44 16.90 4.42 15.13
N ASP A 45 16.47 5.60 15.56
CA ASP A 45 16.81 6.89 14.94
C ASP A 45 16.90 7.98 16.02
N HIS A 46 18.11 8.29 16.44
CA HIS A 46 18.39 9.21 17.56
C HIS A 46 18.55 10.68 17.14
N ARG A 47 18.13 11.05 15.91
CA ARG A 47 18.28 12.43 15.41
C ARG A 47 17.37 13.44 16.12
N ALA A 48 16.24 13.00 16.68
CA ALA A 48 15.31 13.84 17.42
C ALA A 48 14.61 13.04 18.51
N PRO A 49 14.26 13.65 19.68
CA PRO A 49 13.68 12.94 20.83
C PRO A 49 12.17 12.61 20.63
N VAL A 50 11.83 12.02 19.48
CA VAL A 50 10.47 11.68 19.08
C VAL A 50 10.39 10.24 18.58
N VAL A 51 9.21 9.66 18.67
CA VAL A 51 8.92 8.31 18.20
C VAL A 51 7.66 8.28 17.37
N ALA A 52 7.68 7.44 16.33
CA ALA A 52 6.51 6.96 15.61
C ALA A 52 6.17 5.56 16.12
N HIS A 53 5.01 5.41 16.70
CA HIS A 53 4.46 4.15 17.15
C HIS A 53 3.31 3.77 16.25
N MET A 54 3.34 2.57 15.62
CA MET A 54 2.29 2.09 14.73
C MET A 54 1.91 0.66 15.06
N VAL A 55 0.59 0.41 15.17
CA VAL A 55 0.03 -0.95 15.23
C VAL A 55 -0.71 -1.22 13.93
N TRP A 56 -0.32 -2.28 13.25
CA TRP A 56 -0.90 -2.72 11.99
C TRP A 56 -1.61 -4.04 12.18
N TYR A 57 -2.88 -4.11 11.81
CA TYR A 57 -3.66 -5.35 11.80
C TYR A 57 -3.68 -5.91 10.38
N LYS A 58 -3.41 -7.22 10.24
CA LYS A 58 -3.43 -7.97 8.97
C LYS A 58 -4.87 -8.26 8.55
N VAL A 59 -5.66 -7.22 8.43
CA VAL A 59 -7.07 -7.26 8.03
C VAL A 59 -7.47 -5.91 7.45
N GLY A 60 -8.15 -5.95 6.30
CA GLY A 60 -8.63 -4.75 5.62
C GLY A 60 -9.98 -4.99 4.93
N ALA A 61 -10.31 -4.13 3.98
CA ALA A 61 -11.60 -4.19 3.28
C ALA A 61 -11.78 -5.50 2.48
N ALA A 62 -10.71 -6.13 2.02
CA ALA A 62 -10.81 -7.40 1.28
C ALA A 62 -11.15 -8.61 2.16
N ASP A 63 -11.18 -8.45 3.48
CA ASP A 63 -11.52 -9.51 4.44
C ASP A 63 -12.95 -9.39 4.99
N GLU A 64 -13.71 -8.44 4.46
CA GLU A 64 -15.09 -8.15 4.89
C GLU A 64 -16.07 -9.25 4.47
N PRO A 65 -17.03 -9.60 5.33
CA PRO A 65 -18.06 -10.54 4.94
C PRO A 65 -18.94 -9.97 3.79
N PRO A 66 -19.44 -10.80 2.86
CA PRO A 66 -20.38 -10.37 1.84
C PRO A 66 -21.58 -9.62 2.43
N GLY A 67 -21.95 -8.49 1.81
CA GLY A 67 -23.06 -7.65 2.27
C GLY A 67 -22.71 -6.75 3.47
N LYS A 68 -21.41 -6.65 3.85
CA LYS A 68 -20.95 -5.83 4.96
C LYS A 68 -19.75 -4.96 4.57
N SER A 69 -19.71 -4.52 3.30
CA SER A 69 -18.62 -3.68 2.83
C SER A 69 -18.53 -2.37 3.62
N GLY A 70 -17.29 -1.95 3.87
CA GLY A 70 -16.97 -0.80 4.71
C GLY A 70 -16.86 -1.11 6.20
N ILE A 71 -17.06 -2.37 6.64
CA ILE A 71 -16.98 -2.70 8.06
C ILE A 71 -15.56 -2.53 8.64
N ALA A 72 -14.51 -2.77 7.85
CA ALA A 72 -13.13 -2.56 8.27
C ALA A 72 -12.86 -1.06 8.53
N HIS A 73 -13.24 -0.19 7.60
CA HIS A 73 -13.15 1.26 7.74
C HIS A 73 -14.07 1.80 8.84
N PHE A 74 -15.27 1.24 8.95
CA PHE A 74 -16.19 1.59 10.04
C PHE A 74 -15.61 1.27 11.42
N LEU A 75 -15.00 0.09 11.56
CA LEU A 75 -14.34 -0.28 12.80
C LEU A 75 -13.12 0.60 13.09
N GLU A 76 -12.36 1.02 12.07
CA GLU A 76 -11.27 2.00 12.23
C GLU A 76 -11.76 3.22 13.01
N HIS A 77 -12.87 3.84 12.58
CA HIS A 77 -13.50 4.98 13.26
C HIS A 77 -13.98 4.62 14.66
N LEU A 78 -14.65 3.49 14.81
CA LEU A 78 -15.20 3.04 16.09
C LEU A 78 -14.13 2.73 17.14
N MET A 79 -12.90 2.40 16.72
CA MET A 79 -11.78 2.19 17.64
C MET A 79 -11.40 3.44 18.47
N PHE A 80 -11.86 4.63 18.06
CA PHE A 80 -11.69 5.87 18.84
C PHE A 80 -12.83 6.13 19.83
N LYS A 81 -13.85 5.26 19.91
CA LYS A 81 -14.98 5.43 20.83
C LYS A 81 -14.67 5.07 22.28
N GLY A 82 -13.61 4.31 22.50
CA GLY A 82 -13.02 4.16 23.83
C GLY A 82 -13.12 2.76 24.44
N THR A 83 -12.60 2.69 25.65
CA THR A 83 -12.51 1.51 26.50
C THR A 83 -12.94 1.90 27.92
N PRO A 84 -13.05 0.94 28.87
CA PRO A 84 -13.27 1.28 30.28
C PRO A 84 -12.17 2.17 30.89
N LYS A 85 -10.92 2.09 30.39
CA LYS A 85 -9.80 2.91 30.87
C LYS A 85 -9.69 4.26 30.16
N VAL A 86 -10.06 4.31 28.88
CA VAL A 86 -9.99 5.52 28.04
C VAL A 86 -11.37 5.79 27.46
N PRO A 87 -12.20 6.63 28.11
CA PRO A 87 -13.56 6.91 27.66
C PRO A 87 -13.64 7.51 26.26
N SER A 88 -14.82 7.41 25.63
CA SER A 88 -15.10 7.91 24.28
C SER A 88 -14.61 9.35 24.08
N GLY A 89 -13.90 9.59 22.97
CA GLY A 89 -13.35 10.89 22.59
C GLY A 89 -12.16 11.37 23.45
N GLN A 90 -11.63 10.56 24.37
CA GLN A 90 -10.47 10.94 25.19
C GLN A 90 -9.14 10.48 24.55
N PHE A 91 -9.12 9.46 23.71
CA PHE A 91 -7.89 8.92 23.13
C PHE A 91 -7.03 10.02 22.48
N SER A 92 -7.54 10.66 21.44
CA SER A 92 -6.81 11.73 20.72
C SER A 92 -6.57 12.97 21.60
N LYS A 93 -7.45 13.27 22.57
CA LYS A 93 -7.23 14.36 23.53
C LYS A 93 -6.05 14.08 24.45
N ILE A 94 -5.88 12.84 24.91
CA ILE A 94 -4.73 12.43 25.73
C ILE A 94 -3.45 12.57 24.91
N ILE A 95 -3.45 12.07 23.67
CA ILE A 95 -2.29 12.20 22.76
C ILE A 95 -1.94 13.67 22.53
N ALA A 96 -2.93 14.52 22.19
CA ALA A 96 -2.70 15.94 21.94
C ALA A 96 -2.18 16.69 23.19
N ARG A 97 -2.70 16.39 24.40
CA ARG A 97 -2.21 16.97 25.67
C ARG A 97 -0.76 16.60 25.97
N ASN A 98 -0.28 15.47 25.44
CA ASN A 98 1.12 15.04 25.53
C ASN A 98 1.96 15.50 24.32
N GLY A 99 1.48 16.47 23.54
CA GLY A 99 2.21 17.05 22.39
C GLY A 99 2.26 16.14 21.17
N GLY A 100 1.49 15.05 21.15
CA GLY A 100 1.48 14.07 20.08
C GLY A 100 0.37 14.31 19.05
N ARG A 101 0.40 13.46 18.02
CA ARG A 101 -0.64 13.33 16.98
C ARG A 101 -0.95 11.87 16.77
N ASP A 102 -2.21 11.57 16.56
CA ASP A 102 -2.69 10.23 16.23
C ASP A 102 -3.58 10.26 14.98
N ASN A 103 -3.63 9.15 14.29
CA ASN A 103 -4.60 8.90 13.22
C ASN A 103 -4.65 7.40 12.93
N ALA A 104 -5.51 7.02 11.99
CA ALA A 104 -5.62 5.66 11.47
C ALA A 104 -5.84 5.68 9.96
N PHE A 105 -5.79 4.51 9.35
CA PHE A 105 -6.08 4.28 7.93
C PHE A 105 -6.44 2.82 7.69
N THR A 106 -7.35 2.60 6.76
CA THR A 106 -7.73 1.28 6.26
C THR A 106 -7.38 1.16 4.78
N SER A 107 -6.86 0.00 4.40
CA SER A 107 -6.59 -0.41 3.03
C SER A 107 -7.36 -1.67 2.69
N GLN A 108 -7.09 -2.26 1.52
CA GLN A 108 -7.66 -3.55 1.16
C GLN A 108 -7.15 -4.68 2.05
N ASP A 109 -5.87 -4.64 2.46
CA ASP A 109 -5.16 -5.74 3.12
C ASP A 109 -4.88 -5.51 4.60
N TYR A 110 -5.00 -4.27 5.07
CA TYR A 110 -4.63 -3.91 6.44
C TYR A 110 -5.39 -2.71 6.99
N THR A 111 -5.40 -2.60 8.32
CA THR A 111 -5.80 -1.41 9.06
C THR A 111 -4.67 -1.00 9.99
N GLY A 112 -4.27 0.25 9.96
CA GLY A 112 -3.15 0.77 10.78
C GLY A 112 -3.56 1.93 11.66
N TYR A 113 -3.00 1.96 12.87
CA TYR A 113 -3.17 3.04 13.85
C TYR A 113 -1.81 3.58 14.23
N PHE A 114 -1.67 4.89 14.37
CA PHE A 114 -0.37 5.46 14.72
C PHE A 114 -0.45 6.64 15.66
N GLN A 115 0.60 6.80 16.45
CA GLN A 115 0.85 7.96 17.29
C GLN A 115 2.30 8.43 17.06
N ASN A 116 2.43 9.75 16.93
CA ASN A 116 3.71 10.43 16.87
C ASN A 116 3.83 11.25 18.16
N VAL A 117 4.77 10.89 19.01
CA VAL A 117 4.91 11.46 20.36
C VAL A 117 6.38 11.67 20.73
N ALA A 118 6.63 12.44 21.80
CA ALA A 118 7.94 12.49 22.42
C ALA A 118 8.30 11.09 22.99
N ARG A 119 9.61 10.74 22.98
CA ARG A 119 10.08 9.40 23.37
C ARG A 119 9.63 8.96 24.78
N ASP A 120 9.53 9.90 25.72
CA ASP A 120 9.08 9.63 27.09
C ASP A 120 7.59 9.27 27.20
N LYS A 121 6.82 9.40 26.11
CA LYS A 121 5.41 9.05 26.03
C LYS A 121 5.14 7.69 25.37
N LEU A 122 6.18 6.97 24.96
CA LEU A 122 6.00 5.67 24.30
C LEU A 122 5.28 4.64 25.19
N ASP A 123 5.62 4.59 26.49
CA ASP A 123 4.94 3.70 27.46
C ASP A 123 3.43 3.99 27.56
N LEU A 124 3.06 5.27 27.57
CA LEU A 124 1.67 5.70 27.58
C LEU A 124 0.90 5.23 26.33
N VAL A 125 1.44 5.52 25.14
CA VAL A 125 0.73 5.20 23.89
C VAL A 125 0.66 3.70 23.65
N MET A 126 1.69 2.92 24.01
CA MET A 126 1.64 1.47 23.96
C MET A 126 0.56 0.91 24.89
N GLY A 127 0.45 1.44 26.10
CA GLY A 127 -0.60 1.03 27.05
C GLY A 127 -2.01 1.33 26.52
N MET A 128 -2.21 2.47 25.90
CA MET A 128 -3.50 2.85 25.29
C MET A 128 -3.85 1.98 24.08
N GLU A 129 -2.88 1.65 23.21
CA GLU A 129 -3.09 0.77 22.08
C GLU A 129 -3.36 -0.68 22.47
N ALA A 130 -2.60 -1.21 23.43
CA ALA A 130 -2.83 -2.54 23.97
C ALA A 130 -4.23 -2.65 24.63
N ASP A 131 -4.67 -1.61 25.32
CA ASP A 131 -6.00 -1.57 25.93
C ASP A 131 -7.10 -1.60 24.85
N ARG A 132 -7.03 -0.76 23.82
CA ARG A 132 -8.08 -0.75 22.78
C ARG A 132 -8.03 -1.99 21.86
N MET A 133 -6.91 -2.71 21.79
CA MET A 133 -6.82 -3.97 21.05
C MET A 133 -7.78 -5.04 21.60
N THR A 134 -8.12 -5.01 22.90
CA THR A 134 -8.91 -6.06 23.53
C THR A 134 -10.14 -5.57 24.30
N ASN A 135 -10.21 -4.30 24.64
CA ASN A 135 -11.21 -3.74 25.57
C ASN A 135 -12.12 -2.70 24.93
N LEU A 136 -12.27 -2.69 23.59
CA LEU A 136 -13.19 -1.77 22.93
C LEU A 136 -14.62 -1.95 23.43
N VAL A 137 -15.26 -0.85 23.81
CA VAL A 137 -16.66 -0.79 24.21
C VAL A 137 -17.41 0.14 23.28
N LEU A 138 -18.46 -0.37 22.66
CA LEU A 138 -19.32 0.38 21.75
C LEU A 138 -20.75 0.40 22.30
N THR A 139 -21.38 1.56 22.23
CA THR A 139 -22.82 1.70 22.42
C THR A 139 -23.54 1.77 21.06
N ALA A 140 -24.84 1.50 21.04
CA ALA A 140 -25.63 1.67 19.83
C ALA A 140 -25.59 3.13 19.33
N ALA A 141 -25.57 4.10 20.26
CA ALA A 141 -25.47 5.53 19.92
C ALA A 141 -24.13 5.90 19.27
N ASP A 142 -23.01 5.29 19.72
CA ASP A 142 -21.70 5.48 19.07
C ASP A 142 -21.73 5.00 17.63
N VAL A 143 -22.29 3.81 17.40
CA VAL A 143 -22.40 3.19 16.08
C VAL A 143 -23.30 4.00 15.14
N ASP A 144 -24.45 4.46 15.62
CA ASP A 144 -25.40 5.26 14.82
C ASP A 144 -24.82 6.64 14.47
N THR A 145 -24.08 7.24 15.39
CA THR A 145 -23.41 8.51 15.14
C THR A 145 -22.31 8.35 14.10
N GLU A 146 -21.46 7.35 14.29
CA GLU A 146 -20.32 7.16 13.40
C GLU A 146 -20.72 6.69 11.98
N ARG A 147 -21.79 5.91 11.87
CA ARG A 147 -22.36 5.55 10.57
C ARG A 147 -22.72 6.80 9.75
N LYS A 148 -23.29 7.84 10.40
CA LYS A 148 -23.60 9.11 9.73
C LYS A 148 -22.34 9.85 9.31
N VAL A 149 -21.27 9.80 10.11
CA VAL A 149 -19.98 10.39 9.78
C VAL A 149 -19.40 9.72 8.52
N ILE A 150 -19.39 8.39 8.46
CA ILE A 150 -18.88 7.66 7.29
C ILE A 150 -19.72 7.87 6.03
N LEU A 151 -21.04 7.93 6.16
CA LEU A 151 -21.92 8.27 5.04
C LEU A 151 -21.64 9.69 4.52
N GLU A 152 -21.36 10.65 5.39
CA GLU A 152 -20.96 12.00 5.00
C GLU A 152 -19.56 12.02 4.37
N GLU A 153 -18.63 11.23 4.90
CA GLU A 153 -17.31 11.08 4.30
C GLU A 153 -17.40 10.46 2.89
N ARG A 154 -18.20 9.39 2.72
CA ARG A 154 -18.46 8.82 1.42
C ARG A 154 -19.07 9.84 0.46
N ARG A 155 -20.06 10.61 0.93
CA ARG A 155 -20.67 11.69 0.15
C ARG A 155 -19.62 12.70 -0.32
N SER A 156 -18.75 13.13 0.59
CA SER A 156 -17.70 14.11 0.29
C SER A 156 -16.60 13.56 -0.64
N ARG A 157 -16.12 12.35 -0.39
CA ARG A 157 -14.97 11.77 -1.10
C ARG A 157 -15.35 11.11 -2.42
N ILE A 158 -16.53 10.48 -2.50
CA ILE A 158 -16.96 9.68 -3.64
C ILE A 158 -18.16 10.33 -4.35
N ASP A 159 -19.33 10.47 -3.67
CA ASP A 159 -20.58 10.81 -4.34
C ASP A 159 -20.55 12.23 -4.94
N ASN A 160 -19.81 13.15 -4.34
CA ASN A 160 -19.59 14.51 -4.84
C ASN A 160 -18.39 14.65 -5.80
N ASN A 161 -17.68 13.55 -6.10
CA ASN A 161 -16.50 13.55 -6.95
C ASN A 161 -16.66 12.61 -8.15
N PRO A 162 -17.02 13.13 -9.34
CA PRO A 162 -17.22 12.29 -10.53
C PRO A 162 -16.00 11.42 -10.90
N GLY A 163 -14.77 11.92 -10.67
CA GLY A 163 -13.56 11.15 -10.91
C GLY A 163 -13.41 9.97 -9.93
N ALA A 164 -13.84 10.13 -8.67
CA ALA A 164 -13.86 9.04 -7.71
C ALA A 164 -14.94 8.00 -8.03
N GLN A 165 -16.13 8.44 -8.48
CA GLN A 165 -17.19 7.55 -8.95
C GLN A 165 -16.76 6.72 -10.15
N LEU A 166 -16.06 7.33 -11.11
CA LEU A 166 -15.49 6.60 -12.25
C LEU A 166 -14.47 5.57 -11.78
N ARG A 167 -13.54 5.92 -10.86
CA ARG A 167 -12.55 4.97 -10.33
C ARG A 167 -13.21 3.81 -9.59
N GLU A 168 -14.24 4.06 -8.79
CA GLU A 168 -15.03 3.03 -8.11
C GLU A 168 -15.65 2.07 -9.12
N ALA A 169 -16.31 2.58 -10.17
CA ALA A 169 -16.87 1.78 -11.25
C ALA A 169 -15.82 0.98 -12.02
N MET A 170 -14.64 1.58 -12.27
CA MET A 170 -13.52 0.91 -12.92
C MET A 170 -12.97 -0.25 -12.06
N SER A 171 -12.78 -0.04 -10.75
CA SER A 171 -12.33 -1.09 -9.84
C SER A 171 -13.34 -2.25 -9.78
N ALA A 172 -14.62 -1.95 -9.62
CA ALA A 172 -15.68 -2.95 -9.63
C ALA A 172 -15.77 -3.74 -10.96
N SER A 173 -15.37 -3.11 -12.07
CA SER A 173 -15.30 -3.78 -13.38
C SER A 173 -13.98 -4.51 -13.61
N GLN A 174 -12.89 -4.08 -12.94
CA GLN A 174 -11.58 -4.70 -13.09
C GLN A 174 -11.53 -6.07 -12.42
N TYR A 175 -12.14 -6.20 -11.25
CA TYR A 175 -12.19 -7.41 -10.46
C TYR A 175 -13.58 -8.05 -10.57
N LEU A 176 -13.65 -9.25 -11.19
CA LEU A 176 -14.91 -9.98 -11.39
C LEU A 176 -15.33 -10.77 -10.14
N ALA A 177 -14.36 -11.28 -9.41
CA ALA A 177 -14.59 -12.12 -8.23
C ALA A 177 -13.80 -11.66 -7.00
N HIS A 178 -12.67 -10.97 -7.20
CA HIS A 178 -11.79 -10.60 -6.10
C HIS A 178 -12.32 -9.37 -5.34
N PRO A 179 -12.27 -9.37 -3.99
CA PRO A 179 -12.81 -8.27 -3.16
C PRO A 179 -12.13 -6.91 -3.36
N TYR A 180 -10.97 -6.82 -4.01
CA TYR A 180 -10.36 -5.54 -4.39
C TYR A 180 -11.25 -4.70 -5.33
N GLY A 181 -12.30 -5.26 -5.91
CA GLY A 181 -13.34 -4.52 -6.64
C GLY A 181 -14.29 -3.74 -5.74
N ILE A 182 -14.32 -4.02 -4.44
CA ILE A 182 -15.18 -3.36 -3.45
C ILE A 182 -14.44 -2.12 -2.90
N PRO A 183 -15.10 -0.95 -2.81
CA PRO A 183 -14.47 0.23 -2.26
C PRO A 183 -14.15 0.06 -0.75
N VAL A 184 -12.99 0.51 -0.31
CA VAL A 184 -12.58 0.42 1.10
C VAL A 184 -13.56 1.10 2.04
N ILE A 185 -14.14 2.23 1.62
CA ILE A 185 -15.18 2.93 2.41
C ILE A 185 -16.51 2.15 2.46
N GLY A 186 -16.70 1.17 1.57
CA GLY A 186 -17.91 0.37 1.45
C GLY A 186 -18.95 0.96 0.50
N TRP A 187 -19.89 0.11 0.06
CA TRP A 187 -21.07 0.53 -0.69
C TRP A 187 -22.07 1.25 0.22
N LYS A 188 -22.64 2.37 -0.23
CA LYS A 188 -23.55 3.19 0.57
C LYS A 188 -24.66 2.37 1.22
N HIS A 189 -25.37 1.54 0.44
CA HIS A 189 -26.50 0.72 0.92
C HIS A 189 -26.09 -0.34 1.94
N GLU A 190 -24.84 -0.80 1.95
CA GLU A 190 -24.32 -1.73 2.94
C GLU A 190 -23.91 -0.98 4.22
N ILE A 191 -23.23 0.18 4.09
CA ILE A 191 -22.88 1.04 5.24
C ILE A 191 -24.13 1.41 6.05
N GLU A 192 -25.25 1.74 5.37
CA GLU A 192 -26.52 2.09 6.00
C GLU A 192 -27.06 0.98 6.92
N ASN A 193 -26.67 -0.28 6.67
CA ASN A 193 -27.11 -1.47 7.39
C ASN A 193 -26.05 -2.09 8.32
N LEU A 194 -24.87 -1.48 8.49
CA LEU A 194 -23.86 -1.96 9.43
C LEU A 194 -24.35 -1.75 10.87
N SER A 195 -24.19 -2.78 11.70
CA SER A 195 -24.66 -2.79 13.10
C SER A 195 -23.50 -2.86 14.09
N GLN A 196 -23.80 -2.58 15.37
CA GLN A 196 -22.87 -2.80 16.48
C GLN A 196 -22.42 -4.28 16.55
N ALA A 197 -23.33 -5.21 16.30
CA ALA A 197 -23.03 -6.64 16.29
C ALA A 197 -22.02 -7.00 15.20
N ASP A 198 -22.17 -6.44 13.98
CA ASP A 198 -21.24 -6.62 12.88
C ASP A 198 -19.84 -6.09 13.24
N ALA A 199 -19.76 -4.86 13.75
CA ALA A 199 -18.50 -4.25 14.16
C ALA A 199 -17.79 -5.05 15.26
N MET A 200 -18.52 -5.46 16.29
CA MET A 200 -17.94 -6.27 17.38
C MET A 200 -17.56 -7.69 16.93
N ALA A 201 -18.27 -8.28 15.99
CA ALA A 201 -17.90 -9.56 15.42
C ALA A 201 -16.58 -9.47 14.62
N PHE A 202 -16.44 -8.42 13.79
CA PHE A 202 -15.23 -8.14 13.03
C PHE A 202 -14.04 -7.84 13.95
N TYR A 203 -14.23 -7.00 14.97
CA TYR A 203 -13.23 -6.69 16.00
C TYR A 203 -12.72 -7.95 16.69
N ARG A 204 -13.61 -8.76 17.27
CA ARG A 204 -13.24 -9.98 18.01
C ARG A 204 -12.53 -11.03 17.14
N ARG A 205 -12.81 -11.03 15.83
CA ARG A 205 -12.24 -11.98 14.87
C ARG A 205 -10.81 -11.63 14.50
N TYR A 206 -10.49 -10.35 14.35
CA TYR A 206 -9.25 -9.91 13.69
C TYR A 206 -8.31 -9.10 14.57
N TYR A 207 -8.82 -8.43 15.62
CA TYR A 207 -7.99 -7.57 16.46
C TYR A 207 -7.38 -8.38 17.61
N ALA A 208 -6.16 -8.87 17.36
CA ALA A 208 -5.42 -9.70 18.29
C ALA A 208 -3.92 -9.58 18.05
N PRO A 209 -3.07 -9.84 19.07
CA PRO A 209 -1.62 -9.74 18.94
C PRO A 209 -1.05 -10.58 17.79
N ASN A 210 -1.51 -11.81 17.62
CA ASN A 210 -1.02 -12.71 16.57
C ASN A 210 -1.48 -12.33 15.14
N ASN A 211 -2.37 -11.35 15.00
CA ASN A 211 -2.79 -10.76 13.73
C ASN A 211 -2.28 -9.32 13.58
N ALA A 212 -1.33 -8.90 14.42
CA ALA A 212 -0.84 -7.54 14.43
C ALA A 212 0.68 -7.45 14.31
N ILE A 213 1.13 -6.30 13.86
CA ILE A 213 2.54 -5.91 13.78
C ILE A 213 2.68 -4.57 14.49
N LEU A 214 3.57 -4.51 15.47
CA LEU A 214 3.98 -3.28 16.12
C LEU A 214 5.25 -2.78 15.46
N VAL A 215 5.21 -1.58 14.90
CA VAL A 215 6.39 -0.92 14.33
C VAL A 215 6.67 0.35 15.12
N VAL A 216 7.87 0.46 15.67
CA VAL A 216 8.33 1.64 16.42
C VAL A 216 9.60 2.18 15.76
N ALA A 217 9.58 3.46 15.40
CA ALA A 217 10.75 4.14 14.87
C ALA A 217 11.04 5.42 15.66
N GLY A 218 12.30 5.74 15.89
CA GLY A 218 12.71 6.98 16.54
C GLY A 218 13.76 6.81 17.62
N ASP A 219 13.79 7.77 18.55
CA ASP A 219 14.78 7.84 19.64
C ASP A 219 14.47 6.78 20.71
N VAL A 220 14.75 5.53 20.36
CA VAL A 220 14.51 4.34 21.19
C VAL A 220 15.64 3.33 21.03
N GLU A 221 15.81 2.49 22.06
CA GLU A 221 16.63 1.28 22.01
C GLU A 221 15.72 0.06 21.84
N ALA A 222 16.05 -0.85 20.93
CA ALA A 222 15.20 -2.01 20.63
C ALA A 222 14.90 -2.90 21.87
N PRO A 223 15.86 -3.19 22.76
CA PRO A 223 15.56 -3.94 23.98
C PRO A 223 14.52 -3.26 24.88
N ALA A 224 14.56 -1.91 24.97
CA ALA A 224 13.60 -1.15 25.76
C ALA A 224 12.19 -1.18 25.12
N VAL A 225 12.10 -1.08 23.79
CA VAL A 225 10.84 -1.22 23.07
C VAL A 225 10.24 -2.62 23.26
N VAL A 226 11.06 -3.67 23.15
CA VAL A 226 10.60 -5.05 23.38
C VAL A 226 10.09 -5.23 24.81
N ALA A 227 10.79 -4.69 25.81
CA ALA A 227 10.35 -4.76 27.20
C ALA A 227 8.99 -4.05 27.42
N LEU A 228 8.76 -2.90 26.78
CA LEU A 228 7.48 -2.20 26.81
C LEU A 228 6.40 -3.00 26.06
N ALA A 229 6.72 -3.60 24.93
CA ALA A 229 5.80 -4.45 24.19
C ALA A 229 5.40 -5.69 25.01
N GLU A 230 6.35 -6.36 25.66
CA GLU A 230 6.06 -7.47 26.58
C GLU A 230 5.19 -7.03 27.76
N LYS A 231 5.45 -5.85 28.34
CA LYS A 231 4.66 -5.30 29.45
C LYS A 231 3.19 -5.08 29.06
N HIS A 232 2.92 -4.49 27.90
CA HIS A 232 1.59 -4.05 27.51
C HIS A 232 0.83 -5.06 26.66
N PHE A 233 1.48 -5.63 25.65
CA PHE A 233 0.87 -6.57 24.71
C PHE A 233 1.08 -8.03 25.11
N GLY A 234 2.18 -8.36 25.82
CA GLY A 234 2.49 -9.74 26.25
C GLY A 234 1.36 -10.45 26.98
N PRO A 235 0.63 -9.80 27.92
CA PRO A 235 -0.51 -10.40 28.62
C PRO A 235 -1.75 -10.64 27.75
N LEU A 236 -1.83 -10.05 26.55
CA LEU A 236 -3.01 -10.15 25.70
C LEU A 236 -3.11 -11.54 25.07
N PRO A 237 -4.31 -12.14 25.03
CA PRO A 237 -4.48 -13.49 24.52
C PRO A 237 -4.35 -13.53 22.99
N ARG A 238 -3.84 -14.65 22.48
CA ARG A 238 -3.98 -14.98 21.07
C ARG A 238 -5.42 -15.33 20.74
N THR A 239 -5.84 -15.03 19.50
CA THR A 239 -7.13 -15.50 18.99
C THR A 239 -6.94 -16.45 17.80
N LEU A 240 -7.99 -17.22 17.51
CA LEU A 240 -8.05 -18.01 16.27
C LEU A 240 -8.40 -17.05 15.13
N THR A 241 -7.39 -16.40 14.57
CA THR A 241 -7.58 -15.60 13.38
C THR A 241 -7.68 -16.52 12.17
N PRO A 242 -8.74 -16.44 11.37
CA PRO A 242 -8.86 -17.26 10.18
C PRO A 242 -7.78 -16.87 9.17
N PRO A 243 -7.29 -17.81 8.34
CA PRO A 243 -6.42 -17.47 7.24
C PRO A 243 -7.14 -16.56 6.25
N ASN A 244 -6.40 -15.64 5.63
CA ASN A 244 -6.91 -14.79 4.55
C ASN A 244 -7.11 -15.66 3.29
N VAL A 245 -8.29 -16.27 3.17
CA VAL A 245 -8.69 -17.03 1.98
C VAL A 245 -9.63 -16.16 1.16
N ARG A 246 -9.13 -15.71 0.01
CA ARG A 246 -9.88 -14.83 -0.90
C ARG A 246 -10.17 -15.54 -2.22
N PRO A 247 -11.32 -15.26 -2.88
CA PRO A 247 -11.57 -15.71 -4.23
C PRO A 247 -10.45 -15.23 -5.16
N GLN A 248 -9.96 -16.12 -6.01
CA GLN A 248 -8.96 -15.75 -7.02
C GLN A 248 -9.66 -15.04 -8.19
N GLU A 249 -9.03 -13.98 -8.70
CA GLU A 249 -9.53 -13.29 -9.88
C GLU A 249 -9.37 -14.19 -11.12
N PRO A 250 -10.46 -14.48 -11.86
CA PRO A 250 -10.39 -15.30 -13.06
C PRO A 250 -9.66 -14.57 -14.20
N PRO A 251 -9.08 -15.30 -15.17
CA PRO A 251 -8.47 -14.71 -16.36
C PRO A 251 -9.46 -13.83 -17.11
N GLN A 252 -9.07 -12.62 -17.44
CA GLN A 252 -9.90 -11.68 -18.18
C GLN A 252 -9.84 -11.96 -19.69
N LEU A 253 -11.02 -12.05 -20.31
CA LEU A 253 -11.15 -12.46 -21.71
C LEU A 253 -11.36 -11.30 -22.69
N ALA A 254 -11.91 -10.16 -22.20
CA ALA A 254 -12.28 -9.03 -23.03
C ALA A 254 -11.97 -7.69 -22.33
N ALA A 255 -11.55 -6.69 -23.11
CA ALA A 255 -11.47 -5.32 -22.65
C ALA A 255 -12.86 -4.76 -22.29
N ARG A 256 -12.90 -3.90 -21.28
CA ARG A 256 -14.13 -3.22 -20.83
C ARG A 256 -13.92 -1.72 -20.95
N LYS A 257 -15.02 -1.00 -21.23
CA LYS A 257 -15.00 0.47 -21.35
C LYS A 257 -16.18 1.04 -20.56
N ILE A 258 -15.91 2.02 -19.72
CA ILE A 258 -16.89 2.75 -18.92
C ILE A 258 -16.82 4.20 -19.34
N THR A 259 -17.99 4.76 -19.68
CA THR A 259 -18.11 6.21 -19.95
C THR A 259 -18.98 6.80 -18.86
N PHE A 260 -18.43 7.76 -18.13
CA PHE A 260 -19.15 8.47 -17.08
C PHE A 260 -19.28 9.94 -17.46
N LYS A 261 -20.53 10.41 -17.60
CA LYS A 261 -20.87 11.81 -17.92
C LYS A 261 -21.49 12.47 -16.69
N ASP A 262 -21.00 13.66 -16.32
CA ASP A 262 -21.53 14.40 -15.17
C ASP A 262 -21.37 15.92 -15.38
N GLY A 263 -22.40 16.70 -15.05
CA GLY A 263 -22.42 18.17 -15.24
C GLY A 263 -21.41 18.91 -14.36
N ARG A 264 -20.85 18.29 -13.33
CA ARG A 264 -19.80 18.84 -12.47
C ARG A 264 -18.41 18.72 -13.10
N VAL A 265 -18.23 17.87 -14.11
CA VAL A 265 -16.95 17.69 -14.79
C VAL A 265 -16.63 18.90 -15.65
N ARG A 266 -15.50 19.54 -15.38
CA ARG A 266 -15.00 20.68 -16.14
C ARG A 266 -13.98 20.29 -17.20
N GLN A 267 -13.24 19.21 -16.95
CA GLN A 267 -12.20 18.72 -17.83
C GLN A 267 -12.34 17.21 -17.98
N ALA A 268 -12.42 16.77 -19.22
CA ALA A 268 -12.45 15.36 -19.55
C ALA A 268 -11.15 14.65 -19.12
N SER A 269 -11.21 13.36 -18.82
CA SER A 269 -10.01 12.55 -18.58
C SER A 269 -10.18 11.12 -19.11
N TRP A 270 -9.07 10.55 -19.51
CA TRP A 270 -8.93 9.16 -19.94
C TRP A 270 -8.09 8.38 -18.92
N GLN A 271 -8.54 7.20 -18.58
CA GLN A 271 -7.84 6.28 -17.69
C GLN A 271 -7.91 4.88 -18.27
N ARG A 272 -6.87 4.08 -18.07
CA ARG A 272 -6.88 2.65 -18.40
C ARG A 272 -6.13 1.86 -17.34
N SER A 273 -6.80 0.88 -16.74
CA SER A 273 -6.19 -0.04 -15.79
C SER A 273 -6.03 -1.43 -16.40
N TYR A 274 -5.01 -2.14 -15.94
CA TYR A 274 -4.73 -3.54 -16.28
C TYR A 274 -4.49 -4.29 -14.98
N LEU A 275 -4.97 -5.53 -14.86
CA LEU A 275 -4.54 -6.41 -13.78
C LEU A 275 -3.03 -6.67 -13.90
N ALA A 276 -2.35 -6.55 -12.78
CA ALA A 276 -0.91 -6.68 -12.69
C ALA A 276 -0.50 -7.56 -11.49
N PRO A 277 0.61 -8.31 -11.58
CA PRO A 277 1.12 -9.08 -10.45
C PRO A 277 1.52 -8.14 -9.31
N SER A 278 1.53 -8.67 -8.08
CA SER A 278 2.22 -8.06 -6.95
C SER A 278 3.50 -8.85 -6.62
N ARG A 279 4.25 -8.44 -5.59
CA ARG A 279 5.40 -9.22 -5.11
C ARG A 279 5.02 -10.56 -4.49
N THR A 280 3.73 -10.75 -4.18
CA THR A 280 3.18 -11.93 -3.48
C THR A 280 2.16 -12.69 -4.31
N ALA A 281 1.66 -12.13 -5.41
CA ALA A 281 0.63 -12.76 -6.24
C ALA A 281 0.90 -12.65 -7.74
N GLY A 282 0.41 -13.63 -8.49
CA GLY A 282 0.60 -13.73 -9.93
C GLY A 282 2.05 -14.04 -10.32
N GLU A 283 2.48 -13.54 -11.48
CA GLU A 283 3.86 -13.68 -11.93
C GLU A 283 4.76 -12.66 -11.19
N SER A 284 4.97 -12.87 -9.89
CA SER A 284 5.62 -11.94 -8.95
C SER A 284 7.03 -11.51 -9.38
N HIS A 285 7.74 -12.31 -10.19
CA HIS A 285 9.05 -11.96 -10.74
C HIS A 285 8.99 -10.73 -11.68
N TYR A 286 7.81 -10.34 -12.17
CA TYR A 286 7.62 -9.09 -12.91
C TYR A 286 7.42 -7.87 -12.02
N ALA A 287 7.16 -8.01 -10.72
CA ALA A 287 6.74 -6.89 -9.87
C ALA A 287 7.78 -5.75 -9.84
N ILE A 288 9.04 -6.04 -9.51
CA ILE A 288 10.09 -5.02 -9.49
C ILE A 288 10.44 -4.51 -10.91
N PRO A 289 10.62 -5.35 -11.94
CA PRO A 289 10.77 -4.87 -13.32
C PRO A 289 9.62 -3.98 -13.80
N LEU A 290 8.37 -4.29 -13.42
CA LEU A 290 7.19 -3.51 -13.78
C LEU A 290 7.15 -2.14 -13.09
N THR A 291 7.68 -2.04 -11.86
CA THR A 291 7.82 -0.75 -11.16
C THR A 291 8.73 0.21 -11.96
N LEU A 292 9.88 -0.27 -12.42
CA LEU A 292 10.78 0.51 -13.26
C LEU A 292 10.17 0.81 -14.64
N PHE A 293 9.47 -0.15 -15.23
CA PHE A 293 8.76 0.07 -16.50
C PHE A 293 7.69 1.16 -16.37
N ALA A 294 6.92 1.17 -15.27
CA ALA A 294 5.89 2.19 -15.01
C ALA A 294 6.50 3.58 -14.90
N ASP A 295 7.63 3.71 -14.19
CA ASP A 295 8.33 4.97 -14.04
C ASP A 295 8.90 5.48 -15.38
N MET A 296 9.57 4.63 -16.14
CA MET A 296 10.06 4.97 -17.48
C MET A 296 8.93 5.36 -18.44
N LEU A 297 7.78 4.69 -18.36
CA LEU A 297 6.63 4.95 -19.22
C LEU A 297 5.91 6.24 -18.84
N GLY A 298 5.67 6.50 -17.54
CA GLY A 298 4.82 7.60 -17.10
C GLY A 298 5.09 8.15 -15.70
N GLY A 299 6.27 7.94 -15.11
CA GLY A 299 6.62 8.35 -13.75
C GLY A 299 7.02 9.81 -13.57
N GLY A 300 6.92 10.65 -14.61
CA GLY A 300 7.27 12.07 -14.49
C GLY A 300 7.43 12.77 -15.84
N THR A 301 7.88 14.02 -15.81
CA THR A 301 7.98 14.89 -17.01
C THR A 301 9.00 14.39 -18.05
N THR A 302 9.93 13.54 -17.68
CA THR A 302 10.92 12.94 -18.57
C THR A 302 10.50 11.57 -19.10
N SER A 303 9.34 11.04 -18.67
CA SER A 303 8.82 9.76 -19.10
C SER A 303 8.28 9.77 -20.52
N ARG A 304 8.14 8.58 -21.10
CA ARG A 304 7.78 8.45 -22.52
C ARG A 304 6.39 9.00 -22.84
N LEU A 305 5.37 8.68 -22.03
CA LEU A 305 4.00 9.21 -22.22
C LEU A 305 3.95 10.72 -22.11
N TYR A 306 4.66 11.28 -21.13
CA TYR A 306 4.66 12.74 -20.95
C TYR A 306 5.34 13.43 -22.13
N ARG A 307 6.50 12.95 -22.59
CA ARG A 307 7.18 13.52 -23.74
C ARG A 307 6.32 13.49 -25.00
N ASP A 308 5.79 12.31 -25.35
CA ASP A 308 5.04 12.12 -26.59
C ASP A 308 3.71 12.90 -26.58
N LEU A 309 2.96 12.86 -25.47
CA LEU A 309 1.59 13.39 -25.43
C LEU A 309 1.52 14.85 -24.97
N VAL A 310 2.42 15.29 -24.07
CA VAL A 310 2.38 16.64 -23.52
C VAL A 310 3.36 17.58 -24.23
N VAL A 311 4.61 17.14 -24.43
CA VAL A 311 5.67 18.00 -24.97
C VAL A 311 5.64 18.06 -26.49
N GLU A 312 5.66 16.90 -27.17
CA GLU A 312 5.84 16.80 -28.61
C GLU A 312 4.51 17.02 -29.34
N SER A 313 3.50 16.19 -29.08
CA SER A 313 2.21 16.29 -29.78
C SER A 313 1.25 17.32 -29.20
N LYS A 314 1.45 17.76 -27.94
CA LYS A 314 0.60 18.70 -27.22
C LYS A 314 -0.87 18.29 -27.17
N LEU A 315 -1.15 16.99 -27.26
CA LEU A 315 -2.49 16.42 -27.18
C LEU A 315 -3.01 16.30 -25.76
N ALA A 316 -2.11 16.33 -24.76
CA ALA A 316 -2.45 16.24 -23.36
C ALA A 316 -1.86 17.37 -22.54
N THR A 317 -2.53 17.74 -21.45
CA THR A 317 -1.99 18.63 -20.39
C THR A 317 -1.27 17.82 -19.31
N SER A 318 -1.61 16.54 -19.16
CA SER A 318 -0.93 15.61 -18.27
C SER A 318 -1.03 14.17 -18.81
N ALA A 319 0.00 13.38 -18.58
CA ALA A 319 0.01 11.95 -18.88
C ALA A 319 0.91 11.24 -17.86
N SER A 320 0.47 10.08 -17.35
CA SER A 320 1.21 9.32 -16.35
C SER A 320 0.92 7.82 -16.41
N ALA A 321 1.82 7.03 -15.80
CA ALA A 321 1.62 5.63 -15.50
C ALA A 321 1.91 5.40 -14.02
N HIS A 322 1.12 4.53 -13.39
CA HIS A 322 1.28 4.16 -12.00
C HIS A 322 1.13 2.66 -11.81
N TYR A 323 1.96 2.09 -10.94
CA TYR A 323 1.87 0.70 -10.53
C TYR A 323 2.36 0.57 -9.08
N SER A 324 1.65 -0.22 -8.28
CA SER A 324 2.09 -0.65 -6.95
C SER A 324 2.41 -2.13 -6.96
N ALA A 325 3.62 -2.47 -6.51
CA ALA A 325 4.07 -3.85 -6.40
C ALA A 325 3.61 -4.52 -5.09
N THR A 326 3.07 -3.74 -4.14
CA THR A 326 2.65 -4.20 -2.81
C THR A 326 1.18 -4.57 -2.81
N GLY A 327 0.84 -5.68 -2.18
CA GLY A 327 -0.53 -6.20 -2.05
C GLY A 327 -0.50 -7.71 -1.92
N LEU A 328 -1.44 -8.30 -1.18
CA LEU A 328 -1.55 -9.77 -1.02
C LEU A 328 -1.97 -10.46 -2.31
N ASP A 329 -2.71 -9.77 -3.18
CA ASP A 329 -3.27 -10.30 -4.41
C ASP A 329 -2.90 -9.44 -5.63
N LEU A 330 -3.46 -9.76 -6.81
CA LEU A 330 -3.21 -9.00 -8.03
C LEU A 330 -3.64 -7.55 -7.87
N GLY A 331 -2.71 -6.64 -8.10
CA GLY A 331 -2.96 -5.21 -8.17
C GLY A 331 -3.30 -4.71 -9.59
N THR A 332 -3.11 -3.41 -9.82
CA THR A 332 -3.36 -2.79 -11.11
C THR A 332 -2.18 -1.95 -11.59
N PHE A 333 -1.97 -1.98 -12.90
CA PHE A 333 -1.15 -1.01 -13.63
C PHE A 333 -2.08 0.00 -14.29
N MET A 334 -1.91 1.28 -14.00
CA MET A 334 -2.82 2.32 -14.44
C MET A 334 -2.12 3.32 -15.36
N LEU A 335 -2.80 3.70 -16.43
CA LEU A 335 -2.47 4.83 -17.31
C LEU A 335 -3.50 5.93 -17.12
N TYR A 336 -3.05 7.18 -17.15
CA TYR A 336 -3.91 8.35 -17.02
C TYR A 336 -3.45 9.44 -18.00
N ALA A 337 -4.42 10.13 -18.61
CA ALA A 337 -4.15 11.33 -19.40
C ALA A 337 -5.35 12.29 -19.40
N THR A 338 -5.02 13.59 -19.47
CA THR A 338 -5.99 14.68 -19.56
C THR A 338 -5.79 15.41 -20.89
N PRO A 339 -6.82 15.55 -21.74
CA PRO A 339 -6.68 16.20 -23.04
C PRO A 339 -6.33 17.68 -22.93
N SER A 340 -5.61 18.20 -23.90
CA SER A 340 -5.46 19.64 -24.10
C SER A 340 -6.80 20.26 -24.54
N PRO A 341 -7.02 21.58 -24.31
CA PRO A 341 -8.22 22.25 -24.79
C PRO A 341 -8.45 22.02 -26.28
N GLY A 342 -9.67 21.64 -26.66
CA GLY A 342 -10.04 21.34 -28.05
C GLY A 342 -9.64 19.94 -28.56
N VAL A 343 -8.97 19.14 -27.77
CA VAL A 343 -8.61 17.76 -28.14
C VAL A 343 -9.68 16.80 -27.61
N SER A 344 -10.21 15.94 -28.49
CA SER A 344 -11.18 14.93 -28.10
C SER A 344 -10.54 13.78 -27.32
N LEU A 345 -11.34 13.07 -26.48
CA LEU A 345 -10.83 11.89 -25.77
C LEU A 345 -10.46 10.75 -26.73
N GLU A 346 -11.14 10.63 -27.87
CA GLU A 346 -10.84 9.63 -28.90
C GLU A 346 -9.45 9.87 -29.49
N THR A 347 -9.13 11.12 -29.81
CA THR A 347 -7.79 11.53 -30.32
C THR A 347 -6.72 11.25 -29.28
N LEU A 348 -6.97 11.63 -28.01
CA LEU A 348 -6.05 11.38 -26.91
C LEU A 348 -5.85 9.87 -26.65
N GLU A 349 -6.93 9.10 -26.58
CA GLU A 349 -6.88 7.63 -26.40
C GLU A 349 -6.06 6.98 -27.54
N ALA A 350 -6.34 7.36 -28.80
CA ALA A 350 -5.60 6.83 -29.95
C ALA A 350 -4.09 7.14 -29.87
N ALA A 351 -3.73 8.36 -29.48
CA ALA A 351 -2.33 8.74 -29.29
C ALA A 351 -1.67 7.99 -28.11
N ALA A 352 -2.33 7.88 -26.97
CA ALA A 352 -1.82 7.14 -25.83
C ALA A 352 -1.61 5.64 -26.16
N VAL A 353 -2.57 5.02 -26.85
CA VAL A 353 -2.47 3.64 -27.31
C VAL A 353 -1.32 3.46 -28.29
N LYS A 354 -1.14 4.41 -29.21
CA LYS A 354 -0.01 4.39 -30.18
C LYS A 354 1.33 4.49 -29.46
N THR A 355 1.48 5.40 -28.50
CA THR A 355 2.71 5.53 -27.70
C THR A 355 3.02 4.22 -26.96
N VAL A 356 2.03 3.64 -26.26
CA VAL A 356 2.20 2.36 -25.54
C VAL A 356 2.59 1.24 -26.52
N ALA A 357 1.92 1.13 -27.68
CA ALA A 357 2.24 0.11 -28.68
C ALA A 357 3.66 0.27 -29.24
N SER A 358 4.09 1.51 -29.53
CA SER A 358 5.46 1.80 -29.94
C SER A 358 6.48 1.36 -28.87
N VAL A 359 6.23 1.73 -27.59
CA VAL A 359 7.10 1.29 -26.48
C VAL A 359 7.19 -0.23 -26.37
N LEU A 360 6.07 -0.93 -26.47
CA LEU A 360 6.06 -2.40 -26.37
C LEU A 360 6.76 -3.07 -27.56
N LYS A 361 6.71 -2.47 -28.75
CA LYS A 361 7.36 -2.95 -29.97
C LYS A 361 8.84 -2.60 -30.02
N ASP A 362 9.15 -1.31 -29.93
CA ASP A 362 10.46 -0.75 -30.22
C ASP A 362 11.36 -0.66 -28.97
N GLY A 363 10.76 -0.69 -27.76
CA GLY A 363 11.45 -0.61 -26.49
C GLY A 363 11.58 0.82 -25.95
N LEU A 364 12.14 0.90 -24.74
CA LEU A 364 12.60 2.11 -24.07
C LEU A 364 14.13 2.16 -24.12
N LEU A 365 14.73 3.28 -23.79
CA LEU A 365 16.18 3.45 -23.85
C LEU A 365 16.86 2.97 -22.56
N ALA A 366 18.10 2.49 -22.67
CA ALA A 366 18.91 2.16 -21.48
C ALA A 366 19.11 3.37 -20.56
N THR A 367 19.21 4.58 -21.14
CA THR A 367 19.28 5.84 -20.38
C THR A 367 18.02 6.14 -19.58
N ASP A 368 16.84 5.70 -20.04
CA ASP A 368 15.58 5.85 -19.29
C ASP A 368 15.60 4.94 -18.07
N LEU A 369 16.10 3.69 -18.22
CA LEU A 369 16.26 2.76 -17.09
C LEU A 369 17.23 3.29 -16.03
N GLU A 370 18.39 3.81 -16.44
CA GLU A 370 19.39 4.35 -15.50
C GLU A 370 18.85 5.57 -14.75
N ARG A 371 18.10 6.44 -15.42
CA ARG A 371 17.46 7.59 -14.78
C ARG A 371 16.40 7.15 -13.77
N SER A 372 15.53 6.23 -14.14
CA SER A 372 14.49 5.66 -13.28
C SER A 372 15.11 4.98 -12.04
N ARG A 373 16.08 4.12 -12.25
CA ARG A 373 16.83 3.44 -11.19
C ARG A 373 17.47 4.42 -10.22
N THR A 374 18.20 5.41 -10.74
CA THR A 374 18.86 6.44 -9.92
C THR A 374 17.83 7.21 -9.09
N GLY A 375 16.71 7.62 -9.70
CA GLY A 375 15.63 8.34 -9.04
C GLY A 375 15.02 7.53 -7.90
N MET A 376 14.70 6.25 -8.13
CA MET A 376 14.11 5.37 -7.12
C MET A 376 15.09 5.10 -5.96
N LEU A 377 16.36 4.84 -6.26
CA LEU A 377 17.36 4.62 -5.22
C LEU A 377 17.62 5.88 -4.39
N ALA A 378 17.66 7.04 -5.01
CA ALA A 378 17.75 8.32 -4.31
C ALA A 378 16.53 8.55 -3.40
N ALA A 379 15.31 8.30 -3.91
CA ALA A 379 14.09 8.41 -3.11
C ALA A 379 14.11 7.47 -1.89
N ALA A 380 14.63 6.26 -2.03
CA ALA A 380 14.79 5.33 -0.90
C ALA A 380 15.78 5.84 0.17
N VAL A 381 16.84 6.52 -0.25
CA VAL A 381 17.77 7.17 0.69
C VAL A 381 17.08 8.33 1.41
N TYR A 382 16.41 9.21 0.70
CA TYR A 382 15.68 10.34 1.29
C TYR A 382 14.49 9.91 2.16
N ALA A 383 13.91 8.73 1.90
CA ALA A 383 12.85 8.16 2.74
C ALA A 383 13.27 8.01 4.21
N ARG A 384 14.58 7.87 4.49
CA ARG A 384 15.16 7.80 5.85
C ARG A 384 15.10 9.13 6.60
N ASP A 385 15.01 10.25 5.89
CA ASP A 385 14.98 11.57 6.52
C ASP A 385 13.64 11.84 7.23
N ASN A 386 12.58 11.17 6.81
CA ASN A 386 11.29 11.25 7.45
C ASN A 386 11.08 10.04 8.36
N LEU A 387 11.07 10.27 9.67
CA LEU A 387 10.89 9.25 10.71
C LEU A 387 9.62 8.40 10.50
N PHE A 388 8.57 8.97 9.90
CA PHE A 388 7.29 8.29 9.69
C PHE A 388 7.24 7.39 8.44
N THR A 389 8.26 7.44 7.60
CA THR A 389 8.31 6.65 6.36
C THR A 389 8.63 5.19 6.66
N SER A 390 9.65 4.92 7.46
CA SER A 390 10.07 3.54 7.73
C SER A 390 8.98 2.68 8.39
N PRO A 391 8.21 3.14 9.41
CA PRO A 391 7.11 2.35 9.96
C PRO A 391 6.00 2.06 8.95
N ARG A 392 5.75 2.98 8.01
CA ARG A 392 4.78 2.75 6.93
C ARG A 392 5.27 1.72 5.92
N VAL A 393 6.53 1.81 5.51
CA VAL A 393 7.14 0.85 4.57
C VAL A 393 7.12 -0.57 5.13
N PHE A 394 7.53 -0.75 6.39
CA PHE A 394 7.50 -2.08 7.01
C PHE A 394 6.09 -2.56 7.29
N GLY A 395 5.21 -1.70 7.78
CA GLY A 395 3.82 -2.08 8.04
C GLY A 395 3.10 -2.53 6.77
N ASP A 396 3.17 -1.75 5.69
CA ASP A 396 2.60 -2.09 4.38
C ASP A 396 3.18 -3.39 3.82
N ALA A 397 4.49 -3.53 3.83
CA ALA A 397 5.16 -4.72 3.30
C ALA A 397 4.82 -5.99 4.08
N LEU A 398 4.92 -5.94 5.41
CA LEU A 398 4.72 -7.11 6.27
C LEU A 398 3.25 -7.54 6.33
N THR A 399 2.30 -6.60 6.26
CA THR A 399 0.87 -6.92 6.14
C THR A 399 0.50 -7.46 4.78
N SER A 400 1.27 -7.10 3.75
CA SER A 400 1.13 -7.62 2.37
C SER A 400 1.94 -8.90 2.13
N GLY A 401 2.43 -9.56 3.18
CA GLY A 401 3.08 -10.88 3.09
C GLY A 401 4.57 -10.86 2.73
N LEU A 402 5.19 -9.68 2.63
CA LEU A 402 6.64 -9.57 2.44
C LEU A 402 7.39 -9.75 3.76
N SER A 403 8.67 -10.10 3.68
CA SER A 403 9.54 -10.17 4.84
C SER A 403 10.36 -8.87 5.02
N VAL A 404 10.95 -8.73 6.21
CA VAL A 404 11.89 -7.63 6.51
C VAL A 404 13.07 -7.64 5.54
N GLU A 405 13.59 -8.82 5.24
CA GLU A 405 14.72 -8.99 4.31
C GLU A 405 14.36 -8.55 2.89
N GLN A 406 13.11 -8.78 2.46
CA GLN A 406 12.63 -8.33 1.15
C GLN A 406 12.44 -6.82 1.07
N VAL A 407 12.12 -6.15 2.18
CA VAL A 407 12.13 -4.68 2.25
C VAL A 407 13.55 -4.15 2.16
N GLU A 408 14.47 -4.70 2.93
CA GLU A 408 15.86 -4.26 2.99
C GLU A 408 16.65 -4.57 1.70
N SER A 409 16.31 -5.66 0.97
CA SER A 409 16.94 -6.02 -0.31
C SER A 409 16.39 -5.27 -1.52
N TRP A 410 15.30 -4.51 -1.37
CA TRP A 410 14.66 -3.83 -2.49
C TRP A 410 15.61 -2.94 -3.33
N PRO A 411 16.58 -2.18 -2.75
CA PRO A 411 17.53 -1.43 -3.56
C PRO A 411 18.41 -2.30 -4.45
N ASP A 412 18.81 -3.48 -3.97
CA ASP A 412 19.62 -4.41 -4.75
C ASP A 412 18.79 -5.07 -5.85
N GLU A 413 17.52 -5.40 -5.56
CA GLU A 413 16.57 -5.90 -6.56
C GLU A 413 16.37 -4.87 -7.69
N VAL A 414 16.19 -3.58 -7.35
CA VAL A 414 16.08 -2.47 -8.33
C VAL A 414 17.36 -2.33 -9.17
N ARG A 415 18.55 -2.43 -8.55
CA ARG A 415 19.84 -2.36 -9.27
C ARG A 415 20.00 -3.50 -10.27
N ALA A 416 19.51 -4.68 -9.93
CA ALA A 416 19.66 -5.89 -10.72
C ALA A 416 18.73 -5.96 -11.96
N VAL A 417 17.67 -5.15 -12.02
CA VAL A 417 16.73 -5.16 -13.15
C VAL A 417 17.42 -4.73 -14.44
N THR A 418 17.30 -5.55 -15.47
CA THR A 418 17.73 -5.21 -16.84
C THR A 418 16.61 -4.56 -17.63
N LEU A 419 16.94 -3.82 -18.68
CA LEU A 419 15.95 -3.25 -19.60
C LEU A 419 15.08 -4.35 -20.25
N ALA A 420 15.67 -5.48 -20.58
CA ALA A 420 14.94 -6.62 -21.13
C ALA A 420 13.87 -7.15 -20.18
N GLN A 421 14.17 -7.25 -18.87
CA GLN A 421 13.22 -7.67 -17.86
C GLN A 421 12.09 -6.64 -17.68
N ALA A 422 12.40 -5.33 -17.63
CA ALA A 422 11.39 -4.29 -17.55
C ALA A 422 10.45 -4.31 -18.77
N MET A 423 11.01 -4.45 -19.97
CA MET A 423 10.23 -4.58 -21.20
C MET A 423 9.39 -5.86 -21.26
N ALA A 424 9.91 -6.98 -20.76
CA ALA A 424 9.16 -8.24 -20.67
C ALA A 424 7.96 -8.10 -19.72
N ALA A 425 8.13 -7.46 -18.56
CA ALA A 425 7.06 -7.17 -17.62
C ALA A 425 5.97 -6.30 -18.24
N GLY A 426 6.34 -5.21 -18.93
CA GLY A 426 5.39 -4.37 -19.67
C GLY A 426 4.57 -5.15 -20.69
N ARG A 427 5.23 -6.01 -21.51
CA ARG A 427 4.55 -6.86 -22.49
C ARG A 427 3.65 -7.94 -21.86
N ALA A 428 4.03 -8.46 -20.69
CA ALA A 428 3.23 -9.44 -19.98
C ALA A 428 1.91 -8.84 -19.46
N VAL A 429 1.95 -7.60 -18.95
CA VAL A 429 0.83 -6.94 -18.26
C VAL A 429 -0.07 -6.14 -19.20
N LEU A 430 0.49 -5.32 -20.11
CA LEU A 430 -0.30 -4.39 -20.93
C LEU A 430 -1.01 -5.07 -22.13
N LYS A 431 -1.73 -6.14 -21.83
CA LYS A 431 -2.58 -6.85 -22.81
C LYS A 431 -3.98 -6.24 -22.78
N ILE A 432 -4.45 -5.72 -23.89
CA ILE A 432 -5.73 -5.00 -23.99
C ILE A 432 -6.92 -5.77 -23.41
N ARG A 433 -6.96 -7.09 -23.58
CA ARG A 433 -8.03 -7.95 -23.04
C ARG A 433 -8.15 -7.88 -21.50
N ASN A 434 -7.04 -7.54 -20.81
CA ASN A 434 -6.98 -7.45 -19.35
C ASN A 434 -7.29 -6.03 -18.84
N SER A 435 -7.79 -5.13 -19.71
CA SER A 435 -7.94 -3.74 -19.35
C SER A 435 -9.40 -3.31 -19.10
N VAL A 436 -9.52 -2.29 -18.26
CA VAL A 436 -10.70 -1.47 -18.13
C VAL A 436 -10.33 -0.04 -18.50
N THR A 437 -11.04 0.54 -19.49
CA THR A 437 -10.87 1.94 -19.87
C THR A 437 -12.00 2.76 -19.27
N GLY A 438 -11.67 3.84 -18.57
CA GLY A 438 -12.59 4.82 -18.04
C GLY A 438 -12.50 6.14 -18.77
N LEU A 439 -13.64 6.67 -19.21
CA LEU A 439 -13.76 8.00 -19.77
C LEU A 439 -14.63 8.85 -18.85
N LEU A 440 -14.09 9.97 -18.39
CA LEU A 440 -14.80 10.99 -17.65
C LEU A 440 -15.11 12.17 -18.59
N LEU A 441 -16.37 12.50 -18.74
CA LEU A 441 -16.83 13.52 -19.67
C LEU A 441 -17.73 14.56 -18.98
N PRO A 442 -17.71 15.83 -19.39
CA PRO A 442 -18.80 16.74 -19.09
C PRO A 442 -20.14 16.18 -19.59
N ALA A 443 -21.21 16.37 -18.83
CA ALA A 443 -22.53 16.16 -19.39
C ALA A 443 -22.80 17.20 -20.48
N GLU A 444 -23.47 16.81 -21.53
CA GLU A 444 -23.98 17.73 -22.53
C GLU A 444 -24.94 18.71 -21.83
N LYS A 445 -24.83 20.01 -22.14
CA LYS A 445 -25.82 20.96 -21.66
C LYS A 445 -27.15 20.65 -22.35
N GLU A 446 -28.16 20.27 -21.57
CA GLU A 446 -29.52 20.20 -22.09
C GLU A 446 -29.88 21.60 -22.62
N GLY A 447 -29.97 21.79 -23.95
CA GLY A 447 -30.50 23.00 -24.56
C GLY A 447 -29.64 23.75 -25.58
N GLU A 448 -28.85 23.07 -26.41
CA GLU A 448 -28.37 23.66 -27.68
C GLU A 448 -28.78 22.71 -28.83
N GLU A 449 -30.08 22.64 -29.11
CA GLU A 449 -30.66 22.29 -30.41
C GLU A 449 -31.26 23.54 -31.06
#